data_0e639b45edf8229e878a06250e91aa4f
#
_entry.id   0e639b45edf8229e878a06250e91aa4f
#
_cell.length_a   1.000
_cell.length_b   1.000
_cell.length_c   1.000
_cell.angle_alpha   90.00
_cell.angle_beta   90.00
_cell.angle_gamma   90.00
#
_symmetry.space_group_name_H-M   'P 1'
#
loop_
_entity.id
_entity.type
_entity.pdbx_description
1 polymer ?
#
loop_
_entity_poly.entity_id
_entity_poly.type
_entity_poly.pdbx_seq_one_letter_code
_entity_poly.pdbx_strand_id
1 'polypeptide(L)'
;MRKILSVLIVFVISFSARAELSIQITQGVDNPIPIAVVPFSWDGAGVLSEDVADVVVGDLEQVGEFRALSPGNMLSMPSEASEVFYNDWRTLAQDYLLVGTINRAPGSQLVQVQYEFFDVNRELKLAGEVLTGSVAQLRDIGHEISNVVYELVTGTRGAFNTQILYVVAENEGTEYNNFRLEKADYD
;
A
#
# COMPACT_ATOMS: atom_id res chain seq x y z
N MET A 1 60.35 -27.60 -17.88
CA MET A 1 60.10 -26.51 -16.92
C MET A 1 59.16 -25.45 -17.51
N ARG A 2 59.37 -24.90 -18.72
CA ARG A 2 58.49 -23.87 -19.33
C ARG A 2 57.03 -24.29 -19.50
N LYS A 3 56.74 -25.56 -19.89
CA LYS A 3 55.37 -26.10 -20.05
C LYS A 3 54.64 -26.28 -18.72
N ILE A 4 55.34 -26.64 -17.64
CA ILE A 4 54.76 -26.74 -16.30
C ILE A 4 54.38 -25.39 -15.73
N LEU A 5 55.24 -24.39 -15.97
CA LEU A 5 54.94 -23.01 -15.57
C LEU A 5 53.74 -22.41 -16.27
N SER A 6 53.55 -22.72 -17.58
CA SER A 6 52.36 -22.26 -18.32
C SER A 6 51.04 -22.90 -17.80
N VAL A 7 51.05 -24.17 -17.40
CA VAL A 7 49.88 -24.84 -16.83
C VAL A 7 49.53 -24.28 -15.44
N LEU A 8 50.54 -23.93 -14.63
CA LEU A 8 50.34 -23.34 -13.31
C LEU A 8 49.74 -21.94 -13.39
N ILE A 9 50.15 -21.13 -14.39
CA ILE A 9 49.57 -19.79 -14.60
C ILE A 9 48.11 -19.86 -15.04
N VAL A 10 47.72 -20.79 -15.90
CA VAL A 10 46.28 -20.99 -16.30
C VAL A 10 45.43 -21.42 -15.12
N PHE A 11 45.95 -22.24 -14.21
CA PHE A 11 45.19 -22.70 -13.02
C PHE A 11 44.94 -21.58 -12.00
N VAL A 12 45.88 -20.62 -11.85
CA VAL A 12 45.71 -19.48 -10.93
C VAL A 12 44.69 -18.47 -11.43
N ILE A 13 44.56 -18.31 -12.75
CA ILE A 13 43.61 -17.36 -13.36
C ILE A 13 42.14 -17.84 -13.21
N SER A 14 41.89 -19.15 -13.08
CA SER A 14 40.55 -19.74 -12.99
C SER A 14 39.85 -19.50 -11.64
N PHE A 15 40.53 -19.00 -10.62
CA PHE A 15 39.95 -18.82 -9.26
C PHE A 15 39.32 -17.45 -9.00
N SER A 16 39.32 -16.52 -9.95
CA SER A 16 38.87 -15.13 -9.71
C SER A 16 37.50 -14.77 -10.29
N ALA A 17 36.77 -15.69 -10.88
CA ALA A 17 35.44 -15.40 -11.41
C ALA A 17 34.37 -15.52 -10.29
N ARG A 18 34.20 -14.46 -9.49
CA ARG A 18 32.99 -14.25 -8.70
C ARG A 18 31.99 -13.53 -9.60
N ALA A 19 30.99 -14.25 -10.07
CA ALA A 19 29.82 -13.63 -10.68
C ALA A 19 28.91 -13.17 -9.55
N GLU A 20 28.93 -11.89 -9.22
CA GLU A 20 27.97 -11.27 -8.35
C GLU A 20 26.73 -10.97 -9.21
N LEU A 21 25.64 -11.72 -8.98
CA LEU A 21 24.37 -11.44 -9.62
C LEU A 21 23.76 -10.22 -8.96
N SER A 22 23.96 -9.03 -9.53
CA SER A 22 23.25 -7.84 -9.14
C SER A 22 21.94 -7.78 -9.91
N ILE A 23 20.83 -8.10 -9.26
CA ILE A 23 19.49 -7.90 -9.82
C ILE A 23 19.06 -6.49 -9.41
N GLN A 24 19.15 -5.57 -10.35
CA GLN A 24 18.60 -4.23 -10.18
C GLN A 24 17.15 -4.26 -10.65
N ILE A 25 16.22 -4.40 -9.69
CA ILE A 25 14.78 -4.29 -9.97
C ILE A 25 14.48 -2.79 -10.09
N THR A 26 14.52 -2.26 -11.29
CA THR A 26 14.10 -0.89 -11.63
C THR A 26 12.78 -0.94 -12.42
N GLN A 27 11.78 -1.60 -11.89
CA GLN A 27 10.44 -1.56 -12.48
C GLN A 27 9.51 -0.79 -11.56
N GLY A 28 9.55 0.55 -11.66
CA GLY A 28 8.34 1.34 -11.51
C GLY A 28 7.51 1.18 -12.79
N VAL A 29 6.20 1.11 -12.67
CA VAL A 29 5.29 1.13 -13.82
C VAL A 29 5.51 2.45 -14.55
N ASP A 30 5.80 2.40 -15.87
CA ASP A 30 6.13 3.62 -16.66
C ASP A 30 4.99 4.64 -16.66
N ASN A 31 3.77 4.24 -16.32
CA ASN A 31 2.60 5.11 -16.23
C ASN A 31 1.66 4.65 -15.11
N PRO A 32 1.91 5.05 -13.86
CA PRO A 32 1.06 4.66 -12.74
C PRO A 32 -0.34 5.26 -12.86
N ILE A 33 -1.34 4.49 -12.45
CA ILE A 33 -2.77 4.81 -12.52
C ILE A 33 -3.07 5.99 -11.59
N PRO A 34 -3.58 7.12 -12.10
CA PRO A 34 -3.89 8.28 -11.28
C PRO A 34 -5.17 8.04 -10.49
N ILE A 35 -5.08 8.22 -9.17
CA ILE A 35 -6.18 8.07 -8.23
C ILE A 35 -6.25 9.26 -7.27
N ALA A 36 -7.46 9.73 -6.98
CA ALA A 36 -7.69 10.66 -5.88
C ALA A 36 -8.32 9.90 -4.70
N VAL A 37 -7.65 9.94 -3.56
CA VAL A 37 -8.18 9.46 -2.29
C VAL A 37 -8.44 10.69 -1.43
N VAL A 38 -9.72 11.04 -1.28
CA VAL A 38 -10.10 12.23 -0.50
C VAL A 38 -9.99 11.92 0.99
N PRO A 39 -9.40 12.81 1.81
CA PRO A 39 -9.42 12.64 3.25
C PRO A 39 -10.82 12.37 3.78
N PHE A 40 -11.00 11.31 4.56
CA PHE A 40 -12.32 10.90 5.04
C PHE A 40 -12.84 11.90 6.08
N SER A 41 -14.08 12.32 5.93
CA SER A 41 -14.69 13.22 6.91
C SER A 41 -14.93 12.48 8.24
N TRP A 42 -14.65 13.18 9.35
CA TRP A 42 -14.85 12.67 10.71
C TRP A 42 -15.83 13.55 11.48
N ASP A 43 -16.93 12.99 11.96
CA ASP A 43 -17.97 13.71 12.71
C ASP A 43 -17.75 13.73 14.22
N GLY A 44 -16.76 12.98 14.72
CA GLY A 44 -16.52 12.84 16.15
C GLY A 44 -15.62 13.93 16.74
N ALA A 45 -15.52 13.95 18.06
CA ALA A 45 -14.63 14.87 18.77
C ALA A 45 -13.18 14.35 18.79
N GLY A 46 -12.23 15.27 18.57
CA GLY A 46 -10.80 14.98 18.61
C GLY A 46 -10.24 14.51 17.27
N VAL A 47 -8.96 14.14 17.30
CA VAL A 47 -8.24 13.60 16.15
C VAL A 47 -8.25 12.08 16.25
N LEU A 48 -8.47 11.41 15.13
CA LEU A 48 -8.33 9.95 15.04
C LEU A 48 -6.87 9.56 15.19
N SER A 49 -6.62 8.37 15.71
CA SER A 49 -5.27 7.83 15.85
C SER A 49 -4.64 7.43 14.50
N GLU A 50 -5.48 7.22 13.50
CA GLU A 50 -5.09 6.78 12.16
C GLU A 50 -5.97 7.50 11.13
N ASP A 51 -5.37 7.96 10.03
CA ASP A 51 -6.11 8.48 8.88
C ASP A 51 -6.29 7.35 7.86
N VAL A 52 -7.54 6.93 7.65
CA VAL A 52 -7.88 5.84 6.73
C VAL A 52 -7.47 6.17 5.29
N ALA A 53 -7.60 7.43 4.87
CA ALA A 53 -7.20 7.85 3.53
C ALA A 53 -5.68 7.76 3.34
N ASP A 54 -4.89 8.15 4.36
CA ASP A 54 -3.44 8.05 4.31
C ASP A 54 -2.97 6.60 4.26
N VAL A 55 -3.62 5.69 4.99
CA VAL A 55 -3.35 4.24 4.90
C VAL A 55 -3.59 3.73 3.47
N VAL A 56 -4.74 4.07 2.87
CA VAL A 56 -5.06 3.66 1.50
C VAL A 56 -4.07 4.23 0.49
N VAL A 57 -3.67 5.49 0.63
CA VAL A 57 -2.65 6.11 -0.23
C VAL A 57 -1.32 5.37 -0.10
N GLY A 58 -0.87 5.12 1.14
CA GLY A 58 0.37 4.40 1.41
C GLY A 58 0.41 3.02 0.74
N ASP A 59 -0.65 2.23 0.92
CA ASP A 59 -0.79 0.91 0.32
C ASP A 59 -0.69 0.93 -1.21
N LEU A 60 -1.48 1.81 -1.84
CA LEU A 60 -1.57 1.87 -3.29
C LEU A 60 -0.29 2.41 -3.93
N GLU A 61 0.38 3.39 -3.30
CA GLU A 61 1.64 3.92 -3.81
C GLU A 61 2.81 2.94 -3.60
N GLN A 62 2.79 2.16 -2.52
CA GLN A 62 3.85 1.19 -2.23
C GLN A 62 3.97 0.09 -3.28
N VAL A 63 2.86 -0.35 -3.89
CA VAL A 63 2.91 -1.32 -5.00
C VAL A 63 3.44 -0.72 -6.31
N GLY A 64 3.51 0.62 -6.39
CA GLY A 64 4.06 1.36 -7.54
C GLY A 64 3.17 1.40 -8.78
N GLU A 65 1.98 0.83 -8.74
CA GLU A 65 1.01 0.83 -9.85
C GLU A 65 0.08 2.04 -9.81
N PHE A 66 0.01 2.75 -8.70
CA PHE A 66 -0.84 3.92 -8.50
C PHE A 66 -0.02 5.18 -8.20
N ARG A 67 -0.63 6.30 -8.51
CA ARG A 67 -0.14 7.63 -8.15
C ARG A 67 -1.28 8.42 -7.54
N ALA A 68 -1.22 8.66 -6.24
CA ALA A 68 -2.23 9.40 -5.52
C ALA A 68 -2.10 10.92 -5.76
N LEU A 69 -3.25 11.58 -5.87
CA LEU A 69 -3.31 13.04 -5.90
C LEU A 69 -3.16 13.59 -4.49
N SER A 70 -2.17 14.45 -4.29
CA SER A 70 -2.00 15.13 -2.99
C SER A 70 -3.26 15.94 -2.62
N PRO A 71 -3.76 15.88 -1.38
CA PRO A 71 -4.94 16.61 -0.92
C PRO A 71 -4.87 18.13 -1.19
N GLY A 72 -3.69 18.74 -1.10
CA GLY A 72 -3.48 20.16 -1.40
C GLY A 72 -3.71 20.56 -2.86
N ASN A 73 -3.80 19.60 -3.78
CA ASN A 73 -4.05 19.83 -5.20
C ASN A 73 -5.51 19.51 -5.60
N MET A 74 -6.33 19.03 -4.66
CA MET A 74 -7.74 18.72 -4.91
C MET A 74 -8.57 19.99 -5.00
N LEU A 75 -9.53 20.03 -5.94
CA LEU A 75 -10.42 21.19 -6.14
C LEU A 75 -11.60 21.19 -5.14
N SER A 76 -11.96 20.01 -4.64
CA SER A 76 -13.05 19.80 -3.68
C SER A 76 -12.72 18.61 -2.79
N MET A 77 -13.42 18.48 -1.66
CA MET A 77 -13.26 17.39 -0.69
C MET A 77 -14.61 16.70 -0.45
N PRO A 78 -15.18 16.03 -1.48
CA PRO A 78 -16.45 15.33 -1.30
C PRO A 78 -16.28 14.16 -0.31
N SER A 79 -17.30 13.93 0.49
CA SER A 79 -17.38 12.82 1.43
C SER A 79 -18.42 11.77 1.03
N GLU A 80 -19.32 12.11 0.12
CA GLU A 80 -20.43 11.29 -0.35
C GLU A 80 -20.58 11.39 -1.87
N ALA A 81 -21.22 10.38 -2.50
CA ALA A 81 -21.50 10.35 -3.94
C ALA A 81 -22.24 11.58 -4.45
N SER A 82 -23.15 12.15 -3.65
CA SER A 82 -23.95 13.31 -3.99
C SER A 82 -23.14 14.60 -4.19
N GLU A 83 -21.93 14.65 -3.66
CA GLU A 83 -21.00 15.77 -3.70
C GLU A 83 -19.95 15.64 -4.81
N VAL A 84 -19.93 14.50 -5.51
CA VAL A 84 -18.93 14.22 -6.54
C VAL A 84 -19.25 14.90 -7.84
N PHE A 85 -18.41 15.84 -8.25
CA PHE A 85 -18.44 16.48 -9.56
C PHE A 85 -17.32 15.92 -10.44
N TYR A 86 -17.64 14.93 -11.28
CA TYR A 86 -16.64 14.19 -12.09
C TYR A 86 -15.76 15.09 -12.98
N ASN A 87 -16.28 16.23 -13.44
CA ASN A 87 -15.50 17.17 -14.25
C ASN A 87 -14.27 17.73 -13.52
N ASP A 88 -14.37 17.94 -12.21
CA ASP A 88 -13.25 18.45 -11.40
C ASP A 88 -12.10 17.44 -11.42
N TRP A 89 -12.43 16.16 -11.23
CA TRP A 89 -11.46 15.07 -11.19
C TRP A 89 -10.86 14.78 -12.58
N ARG A 90 -11.66 14.87 -13.65
CA ARG A 90 -11.14 14.79 -15.02
C ARG A 90 -10.18 15.93 -15.34
N THR A 91 -10.46 17.14 -14.88
CA THR A 91 -9.57 18.30 -15.05
C THR A 91 -8.24 18.09 -14.34
N LEU A 92 -8.23 17.36 -13.23
CA LEU A 92 -7.04 16.96 -12.49
C LEU A 92 -6.39 15.67 -13.05
N ALA A 93 -6.88 15.15 -14.18
CA ALA A 93 -6.44 13.91 -14.83
C ALA A 93 -6.43 12.71 -13.87
N GLN A 94 -7.49 12.56 -13.06
CA GLN A 94 -7.69 11.40 -12.20
C GLN A 94 -8.61 10.40 -12.90
N ASP A 95 -8.22 9.11 -12.90
CA ASP A 95 -9.02 8.02 -13.46
C ASP A 95 -10.00 7.45 -12.43
N TYR A 96 -9.60 7.46 -11.16
CA TYR A 96 -10.38 6.93 -10.04
C TYR A 96 -10.48 7.93 -8.89
N LEU A 97 -11.57 7.78 -8.13
CA LEU A 97 -11.86 8.60 -6.97
C LEU A 97 -12.38 7.73 -5.83
N LEU A 98 -11.77 7.85 -4.65
CA LEU A 98 -12.24 7.28 -3.39
C LEU A 98 -12.65 8.41 -2.45
N VAL A 99 -13.87 8.34 -1.93
CA VAL A 99 -14.39 9.26 -0.91
C VAL A 99 -14.93 8.46 0.28
N GLY A 100 -15.05 9.07 1.44
CA GLY A 100 -15.62 8.39 2.57
C GLY A 100 -15.86 9.27 3.80
N THR A 101 -16.60 8.65 4.73
CA THR A 101 -16.93 9.25 6.04
C THR A 101 -16.61 8.28 7.16
N ILE A 102 -16.24 8.82 8.30
CA ILE A 102 -16.07 8.07 9.55
C ILE A 102 -17.05 8.64 10.57
N ASN A 103 -17.95 7.82 11.05
CA ASN A 103 -19.00 8.23 11.99
C ASN A 103 -18.96 7.35 13.24
N ARG A 104 -19.40 7.87 14.39
CA ARG A 104 -19.59 7.02 15.57
C ARG A 104 -20.81 6.14 15.39
N ALA A 105 -20.65 4.83 15.64
CA ALA A 105 -21.80 3.92 15.65
C ALA A 105 -22.74 4.27 16.82
N PRO A 106 -24.05 4.46 16.57
CA PRO A 106 -24.99 4.88 17.60
C PRO A 106 -24.98 3.95 18.83
N GLY A 107 -24.82 4.53 20.04
CA GLY A 107 -24.84 3.77 21.29
C GLY A 107 -23.65 2.83 21.52
N SER A 108 -22.55 3.02 20.80
CA SER A 108 -21.39 2.15 20.80
C SER A 108 -20.08 2.95 20.90
N GLN A 109 -18.99 2.27 21.26
CA GLN A 109 -17.60 2.78 21.18
C GLN A 109 -16.97 2.53 19.79
N LEU A 110 -17.73 1.89 18.89
CA LEU A 110 -17.28 1.58 17.56
C LEU A 110 -17.45 2.78 16.62
N VAL A 111 -16.73 2.73 15.52
CA VAL A 111 -16.86 3.66 14.39
C VAL A 111 -17.36 2.90 13.17
N GLN A 112 -18.08 3.60 12.31
CA GLN A 112 -18.48 3.15 10.99
C GLN A 112 -17.71 3.95 9.96
N VAL A 113 -16.96 3.26 9.12
CA VAL A 113 -16.25 3.81 7.98
C VAL A 113 -17.06 3.48 6.74
N GLN A 114 -17.68 4.48 6.16
CA GLN A 114 -18.37 4.35 4.88
C GLN A 114 -17.42 4.85 3.79
N TYR A 115 -17.24 4.07 2.73
CA TYR A 115 -16.49 4.50 1.57
C TYR A 115 -17.28 4.28 0.28
N GLU A 116 -16.92 5.05 -0.75
CA GLU A 116 -17.45 4.93 -2.10
C GLU A 116 -16.32 5.13 -3.10
N PHE A 117 -16.21 4.22 -4.07
CA PHE A 117 -15.16 4.20 -5.07
C PHE A 117 -15.74 4.34 -6.48
N PHE A 118 -15.16 5.21 -7.29
CA PHE A 118 -15.70 5.61 -8.59
C PHE A 118 -14.65 5.51 -9.71
N ASP A 119 -15.13 5.12 -10.89
CA ASP A 119 -14.47 5.38 -12.18
C ASP A 119 -14.89 6.77 -12.65
N VAL A 120 -13.95 7.69 -12.70
CA VAL A 120 -14.20 9.10 -13.05
C VAL A 120 -14.56 9.26 -14.52
N ASN A 121 -13.93 8.48 -15.39
CA ASN A 121 -14.11 8.58 -16.82
C ASN A 121 -15.48 8.03 -17.27
N ARG A 122 -15.93 6.96 -16.63
CA ARG A 122 -17.24 6.32 -16.89
C ARG A 122 -18.38 6.91 -16.05
N GLU A 123 -18.07 7.76 -15.07
CA GLU A 123 -19.02 8.29 -14.08
C GLU A 123 -19.78 7.17 -13.36
N LEU A 124 -19.07 6.11 -12.99
CA LEU A 124 -19.63 4.89 -12.44
C LEU A 124 -19.10 4.63 -11.03
N LYS A 125 -20.00 4.39 -10.10
CA LYS A 125 -19.66 3.83 -8.79
C LYS A 125 -19.29 2.35 -8.95
N LEU A 126 -18.06 2.00 -8.59
CA LEU A 126 -17.50 0.65 -8.68
C LEU A 126 -17.74 -0.15 -7.40
N ALA A 127 -17.61 0.50 -6.23
CA ALA A 127 -17.83 -0.11 -4.92
C ALA A 127 -18.35 0.92 -3.92
N GLY A 128 -18.83 0.43 -2.79
CA GLY A 128 -19.20 1.22 -1.64
C GLY A 128 -19.80 0.33 -0.56
N GLU A 129 -19.25 0.47 0.64
CA GLU A 129 -19.61 -0.35 1.79
C GLU A 129 -19.47 0.44 3.09
N VAL A 130 -20.06 -0.08 4.16
CA VAL A 130 -19.91 0.41 5.52
C VAL A 130 -19.21 -0.65 6.35
N LEU A 131 -17.99 -0.36 6.76
CA LEU A 131 -17.17 -1.21 7.63
C LEU A 131 -17.31 -0.73 9.08
N THR A 132 -17.45 -1.65 10.02
CA THR A 132 -17.59 -1.30 11.45
C THR A 132 -16.45 -1.90 12.25
N GLY A 133 -15.79 -1.08 13.06
CA GLY A 133 -14.69 -1.51 13.90
C GLY A 133 -14.44 -0.54 15.06
N SER A 134 -13.42 -0.82 15.87
CA SER A 134 -12.92 0.11 16.86
C SER A 134 -11.99 1.13 16.22
N VAL A 135 -11.73 2.25 16.91
CA VAL A 135 -10.74 3.25 16.46
C VAL A 135 -9.35 2.62 16.26
N ALA A 136 -8.99 1.62 17.07
CA ALA A 136 -7.72 0.90 16.92
C ALA A 136 -7.64 0.02 15.66
N GLN A 137 -8.77 -0.27 15.01
CA GLN A 137 -8.85 -1.07 13.78
C GLN A 137 -8.97 -0.22 12.52
N LEU A 138 -8.85 1.11 12.61
CA LEU A 138 -8.94 2.00 11.44
C LEU A 138 -7.89 1.68 10.39
N ARG A 139 -6.68 1.27 10.81
CA ARG A 139 -5.63 0.83 9.89
C ARG A 139 -6.04 -0.44 9.14
N ASP A 140 -6.52 -1.47 9.84
CA ASP A 140 -7.01 -2.71 9.23
C ASP A 140 -8.15 -2.44 8.23
N ILE A 141 -9.04 -1.48 8.57
CA ILE A 141 -10.13 -1.04 7.67
C ILE A 141 -9.55 -0.34 6.44
N GLY A 142 -8.51 0.49 6.58
CA GLY A 142 -7.79 1.09 5.45
C GLY A 142 -7.25 0.04 4.50
N HIS A 143 -6.55 -0.96 5.00
CA HIS A 143 -6.03 -2.08 4.21
C HIS A 143 -7.13 -2.89 3.50
N GLU A 144 -8.29 -3.08 4.16
CA GLU A 144 -9.44 -3.75 3.52
C GLU A 144 -9.97 -2.93 2.33
N ILE A 145 -10.09 -1.61 2.48
CA ILE A 145 -10.49 -0.71 1.39
C ILE A 145 -9.45 -0.76 0.27
N SER A 146 -8.16 -0.73 0.59
CA SER A 146 -7.06 -0.84 -0.37
C SER A 146 -7.14 -2.13 -1.18
N ASN A 147 -7.44 -3.27 -0.53
CA ASN A 147 -7.63 -4.56 -1.20
C ASN A 147 -8.75 -4.50 -2.24
N VAL A 148 -9.91 -3.91 -1.87
CA VAL A 148 -11.05 -3.77 -2.78
C VAL A 148 -10.72 -2.86 -3.95
N VAL A 149 -10.12 -1.69 -3.69
CA VAL A 149 -9.72 -0.74 -4.75
C VAL A 149 -8.73 -1.38 -5.70
N TYR A 150 -7.70 -2.03 -5.17
CA TYR A 150 -6.67 -2.70 -5.96
C TYR A 150 -7.26 -3.79 -6.86
N GLU A 151 -8.11 -4.65 -6.30
CA GLU A 151 -8.75 -5.74 -7.04
C GLU A 151 -9.65 -5.22 -8.17
N LEU A 152 -10.44 -4.19 -7.92
CA LEU A 152 -11.35 -3.62 -8.92
C LEU A 152 -10.61 -2.97 -10.09
N VAL A 153 -9.43 -2.40 -9.85
CA VAL A 153 -8.65 -1.71 -10.87
C VAL A 153 -7.73 -2.66 -11.63
N THR A 154 -7.05 -3.57 -10.93
CA THR A 154 -6.02 -4.45 -11.52
C THR A 154 -6.53 -5.83 -11.89
N GLY A 155 -7.69 -6.24 -11.36
CA GLY A 155 -8.21 -7.62 -11.48
C GLY A 155 -7.46 -8.63 -10.62
N THR A 156 -6.53 -8.20 -9.79
CA THR A 156 -5.73 -9.04 -8.90
C THR A 156 -6.11 -8.75 -7.45
N ARG A 157 -6.29 -9.79 -6.65
CA ARG A 157 -6.61 -9.62 -5.24
C ARG A 157 -5.49 -8.91 -4.50
N GLY A 158 -5.83 -7.85 -3.74
CA GLY A 158 -4.90 -7.16 -2.86
C GLY A 158 -4.50 -8.02 -1.65
N ALA A 159 -3.37 -7.68 -1.03
CA ALA A 159 -2.82 -8.39 0.11
C ALA A 159 -2.25 -7.44 1.19
N PHE A 160 -2.84 -6.23 1.30
CA PHE A 160 -2.33 -5.16 2.15
C PHE A 160 -2.46 -5.43 3.65
N ASN A 161 -3.39 -6.28 4.08
CA ASN A 161 -3.55 -6.72 5.46
C ASN A 161 -2.73 -7.97 5.80
N THR A 162 -1.65 -8.24 5.06
CA THR A 162 -0.75 -9.38 5.34
C THR A 162 0.26 -9.04 6.42
N GLN A 163 0.69 -10.09 7.14
CA GLN A 163 1.67 -9.96 8.21
C GLN A 163 2.87 -10.85 7.91
N ILE A 164 4.05 -10.35 8.24
CA ILE A 164 5.30 -11.07 8.08
C ILE A 164 5.66 -11.73 9.39
N LEU A 165 5.90 -13.04 9.35
CA LEU A 165 6.50 -13.77 10.46
C LEU A 165 7.99 -13.94 10.19
N TYR A 166 8.83 -13.54 11.14
CA TYR A 166 10.27 -13.66 11.03
C TYR A 166 10.89 -14.16 12.34
N VAL A 167 12.05 -14.79 12.22
CA VAL A 167 12.80 -15.29 13.37
C VAL A 167 13.95 -14.36 13.66
N VAL A 168 13.98 -13.83 14.87
CA VAL A 168 15.12 -13.09 15.41
C VAL A 168 16.04 -14.08 16.10
N ALA A 169 17.31 -14.15 15.66
CA ALA A 169 18.36 -14.88 16.34
C ALA A 169 19.21 -13.91 17.16
N GLU A 170 19.28 -14.14 18.47
CA GLU A 170 20.18 -13.41 19.37
C GLU A 170 21.37 -14.29 19.71
N ASN A 171 22.56 -13.68 19.81
CA ASN A 171 23.82 -14.36 20.12
C ASN A 171 24.23 -15.44 19.11
N GLU A 172 24.05 -15.15 17.81
CA GLU A 172 24.50 -16.05 16.74
C GLU A 172 25.99 -16.38 16.89
N GLY A 173 26.31 -17.68 16.79
CA GLY A 173 27.69 -18.16 16.93
C GLY A 173 28.12 -18.47 18.38
N THR A 174 27.25 -18.38 19.36
CA THR A 174 27.49 -18.82 20.74
C THR A 174 26.86 -20.20 21.02
N GLU A 175 27.23 -20.85 22.14
CA GLU A 175 26.66 -22.16 22.54
C GLU A 175 25.17 -22.05 22.89
N TYR A 176 24.65 -20.84 23.13
CA TYR A 176 23.25 -20.59 23.50
C TYR A 176 22.65 -19.57 22.49
N ASN A 177 22.12 -20.08 21.40
CA ASN A 177 21.32 -19.24 20.48
C ASN A 177 19.89 -19.13 21.00
N ASN A 178 19.43 -17.90 21.21
CA ASN A 178 18.02 -17.63 21.50
C ASN A 178 17.32 -17.27 20.18
N PHE A 179 16.27 -18.01 19.86
CA PHE A 179 15.42 -17.72 18.72
C PHE A 179 14.08 -17.22 19.21
N ARG A 180 13.62 -16.10 18.65
CA ARG A 180 12.30 -15.54 18.93
C ARG A 180 11.54 -15.37 17.63
N LEU A 181 10.31 -15.88 17.61
CA LEU A 181 9.39 -15.63 16.50
C LEU A 181 8.72 -14.30 16.74
N GLU A 182 8.85 -13.40 15.79
CA GLU A 182 8.20 -12.09 15.79
C GLU A 182 7.26 -11.95 14.60
N LYS A 183 6.28 -11.07 14.76
CA LYS A 183 5.29 -10.72 13.77
C LYS A 183 5.33 -9.22 13.58
N ALA A 184 5.37 -8.78 12.32
CA ALA A 184 5.26 -7.39 11.95
C ALA A 184 4.20 -7.24 10.84
N ASP A 185 3.63 -6.07 10.74
CA ASP A 185 2.83 -5.70 9.59
C ASP A 185 3.76 -5.51 8.38
N TYR A 186 3.19 -5.58 7.19
CA TYR A 186 3.94 -5.51 5.93
C TYR A 186 4.55 -4.13 5.70
N ASP A 187 3.95 -3.07 6.26
CA ASP A 187 4.25 -1.64 6.09
C ASP A 187 4.72 -0.92 7.37
#